data_abbff8536a7a020fd48534a6b5061daf
#
_entry.id   abbff8536a7a020fd48534a6b5061daf
#
_cell.length_a   1.000
_cell.length_b   1.000
_cell.length_c   1.000
_cell.angle_alpha   90.00
_cell.angle_beta   90.00
_cell.angle_gamma   90.00
#
_symmetry.space_group_name_H-M   'P 1'
#
loop_
_entity.id
_entity.type
_entity.pdbx_description
1 polymer ?
#
loop_
_entity_poly.entity_id
_entity_poly.type
_entity_poly.pdbx_seq_one_letter_code
_entity_poly.pdbx_strand_id
1 'polypeptide(L)'
;MGKANKRKKIMLISPMLHQGGFERICVMTARLLQKEYDVVIAVFSLEDVAYDISGLQVIDLKLKARKGKLNKGINVFRRSYRLTRLQRELDIDVSYSFGMTANIANALTTGARRKLTACHSFEEIKDAVYMKLISRHSDRVFCCSKKMADLVQKDYGFTNVQALWNPCDIEGIQKQSRVAEGEDLSFWETEDKVLVSMGREDDVKGFWHLLKAFRRINEKMPDTRLAIIGDGEFREYKELAQRLGIADRVLFAGLKRNPFPYLQKSDLYLLTSLSEGLPNALVEALALSLPIVSVNCLSGPAEILHENWREAEAKKEVFEADYGILTPAVKPVKNMQTDMEEEEEQLASAASKLLGDPELYESYQKAAASRAADFSKETYYRELASCIEEMTK
;
A
#
# COMPACT_ATOMS: atom_id res chain seq x y z
N MET A 1 -14.93 41.93 17.46
CA MET A 1 -14.61 41.41 16.11
C MET A 1 -13.62 40.25 16.27
N GLY A 2 -14.10 39.01 16.24
CA GLY A 2 -13.24 37.84 16.32
C GLY A 2 -12.29 37.82 15.11
N LYS A 3 -10.99 37.66 15.35
CA LYS A 3 -10.04 37.38 14.27
C LYS A 3 -10.54 36.12 13.56
N ALA A 4 -10.95 36.23 12.31
CA ALA A 4 -11.19 35.07 11.48
C ALA A 4 -9.92 34.20 11.58
N ASN A 5 -10.07 32.98 12.10
CA ASN A 5 -8.95 32.07 12.28
C ASN A 5 -8.42 31.75 10.88
N LYS A 6 -7.25 32.32 10.52
CA LYS A 6 -6.63 32.14 9.20
C LYS A 6 -6.36 30.64 9.05
N ARG A 7 -6.90 30.01 8.00
CA ARG A 7 -6.63 28.59 7.72
C ARG A 7 -5.14 28.37 7.62
N LYS A 8 -4.64 27.30 8.23
CA LYS A 8 -3.24 26.89 8.12
C LYS A 8 -2.95 26.43 6.70
N LYS A 9 -1.77 26.74 6.22
CA LYS A 9 -1.32 26.43 4.86
C LYS A 9 -0.46 25.19 4.85
N ILE A 10 -0.87 24.19 4.12
CA ILE A 10 -0.19 22.88 4.04
C ILE A 10 0.32 22.66 2.61
N MET A 11 1.59 22.32 2.49
CA MET A 11 2.20 21.90 1.24
C MET A 11 2.47 20.41 1.26
N LEU A 12 1.78 19.65 0.42
CA LEU A 12 2.11 18.26 0.14
C LEU A 12 3.17 18.20 -0.96
N ILE A 13 4.15 17.34 -0.83
CA ILE A 13 5.29 17.25 -1.75
C ILE A 13 5.40 15.82 -2.26
N SER A 14 5.28 15.63 -3.57
CA SER A 14 5.48 14.33 -4.24
C SER A 14 6.43 14.47 -5.42
N PRO A 15 7.23 13.46 -5.77
CA PRO A 15 8.04 13.52 -6.97
C PRO A 15 7.21 13.71 -8.25
N MET A 16 6.09 13.02 -8.35
CA MET A 16 5.15 12.97 -9.47
C MET A 16 3.79 12.45 -8.97
N LEU A 17 2.81 12.35 -9.85
CA LEU A 17 1.49 11.77 -9.57
C LEU A 17 1.15 10.64 -10.54
N HIS A 18 2.13 9.79 -10.83
CA HIS A 18 1.96 8.57 -11.63
C HIS A 18 1.11 7.54 -10.89
N GLN A 19 0.76 6.45 -11.58
CA GLN A 19 0.06 5.35 -10.96
C GLN A 19 0.99 4.63 -9.95
N GLY A 20 0.73 4.85 -8.66
CA GLY A 20 1.53 4.28 -7.57
C GLY A 20 0.84 4.45 -6.21
N GLY A 21 1.34 3.72 -5.21
CA GLY A 21 0.70 3.68 -3.89
C GLY A 21 0.78 5.00 -3.14
N PHE A 22 1.98 5.58 -3.02
CA PHE A 22 2.17 6.82 -2.24
C PHE A 22 1.62 8.05 -2.97
N GLU A 23 1.60 8.06 -4.30
CA GLU A 23 0.99 9.12 -5.10
C GLU A 23 -0.52 9.19 -4.87
N ARG A 24 -1.18 8.01 -4.84
CA ARG A 24 -2.61 7.91 -4.50
C ARG A 24 -2.87 8.47 -3.10
N ILE A 25 -2.03 8.11 -2.13
CA ILE A 25 -2.13 8.60 -0.76
C ILE A 25 -1.93 10.12 -0.70
N CYS A 26 -0.97 10.68 -1.43
CA CYS A 26 -0.74 12.12 -1.50
C CYS A 26 -1.99 12.87 -2.01
N VAL A 27 -2.59 12.42 -3.12
CA VAL A 27 -3.81 13.03 -3.67
C VAL A 27 -4.99 12.89 -2.71
N MET A 28 -5.18 11.72 -2.10
CA MET A 28 -6.23 11.49 -1.11
C MET A 28 -6.04 12.38 0.12
N THR A 29 -4.82 12.49 0.62
CA THR A 29 -4.47 13.38 1.74
C THR A 29 -4.80 14.84 1.42
N ALA A 30 -4.49 15.30 0.19
CA ALA A 30 -4.86 16.66 -0.24
C ALA A 30 -6.37 16.89 -0.19
N ARG A 31 -7.16 15.94 -0.72
CA ARG A 31 -8.63 16.01 -0.72
C ARG A 31 -9.22 16.01 0.69
N LEU A 32 -8.61 15.29 1.62
CA LEU A 32 -9.06 15.27 3.00
C LEU A 32 -8.74 16.59 3.71
N LEU A 33 -7.49 17.04 3.60
CA LEU A 33 -7.01 18.24 4.31
C LEU A 33 -7.63 19.54 3.76
N GLN A 34 -7.96 19.65 2.46
CA GLN A 34 -8.53 20.87 1.89
C GLN A 34 -9.88 21.29 2.48
N LYS A 35 -10.54 20.39 3.22
CA LYS A 35 -11.80 20.71 3.91
C LYS A 35 -11.60 21.78 4.98
N GLU A 36 -10.47 21.76 5.69
CA GLU A 36 -10.18 22.62 6.82
C GLU A 36 -8.92 23.48 6.67
N TYR A 37 -8.03 23.10 5.75
CA TYR A 37 -6.73 23.74 5.50
C TYR A 37 -6.64 24.32 4.08
N ASP A 38 -5.75 25.30 3.90
CA ASP A 38 -5.35 25.76 2.56
C ASP A 38 -4.24 24.82 2.05
N VAL A 39 -4.56 23.95 1.09
CA VAL A 39 -3.68 22.88 0.64
C VAL A 39 -3.13 23.14 -0.75
N VAL A 40 -1.84 22.94 -0.94
CA VAL A 40 -1.16 22.93 -2.23
C VAL A 40 -0.32 21.66 -2.38
N ILE A 41 -0.36 21.04 -3.56
CA ILE A 41 0.54 19.94 -3.91
C ILE A 41 1.68 20.51 -4.75
N ALA A 42 2.93 20.30 -4.35
CA ALA A 42 4.12 20.62 -5.14
C ALA A 42 4.71 19.32 -5.69
N VAL A 43 4.85 19.22 -7.02
CA VAL A 43 5.45 18.07 -7.68
C VAL A 43 6.72 18.48 -8.43
N PHE A 44 7.67 17.55 -8.57
CA PHE A 44 8.90 17.82 -9.35
C PHE A 44 8.63 17.73 -10.86
N SER A 45 7.64 16.93 -11.27
CA SER A 45 7.16 16.84 -12.66
C SER A 45 5.69 16.45 -12.65
N LEU A 46 4.88 17.13 -13.46
CA LEU A 46 3.45 16.88 -13.62
C LEU A 46 3.18 16.16 -14.97
N GLU A 47 3.96 15.12 -15.25
CA GLU A 47 3.75 14.27 -16.42
C GLU A 47 3.00 13.00 -16.02
N ASP A 48 2.22 12.45 -16.96
CA ASP A 48 1.51 11.16 -16.80
C ASP A 48 0.72 11.05 -15.49
N VAL A 49 -0.13 12.05 -15.22
CA VAL A 49 -0.97 12.08 -14.03
C VAL A 49 -2.03 10.98 -14.09
N ALA A 50 -1.99 10.06 -13.13
CA ALA A 50 -2.89 8.90 -13.08
C ALA A 50 -4.16 9.14 -12.25
N TYR A 51 -4.21 10.21 -11.47
CA TYR A 51 -5.29 10.49 -10.52
C TYR A 51 -6.06 11.74 -10.93
N ASP A 52 -7.35 11.79 -10.62
CA ASP A 52 -8.12 13.02 -10.74
C ASP A 52 -7.60 14.06 -9.74
N ILE A 53 -7.06 15.16 -10.25
CA ILE A 53 -6.57 16.31 -9.48
C ILE A 53 -7.44 17.55 -9.62
N SER A 54 -8.64 17.43 -10.22
CA SER A 54 -9.60 18.54 -10.36
C SER A 54 -9.98 19.10 -9.00
N GLY A 55 -10.00 20.41 -8.88
CA GLY A 55 -10.27 21.11 -7.62
C GLY A 55 -9.12 21.10 -6.60
N LEU A 56 -7.95 20.52 -6.92
CA LEU A 56 -6.73 20.62 -6.12
C LEU A 56 -5.79 21.68 -6.71
N GLN A 57 -5.13 22.45 -5.84
CA GLN A 57 -4.07 23.36 -6.25
C GLN A 57 -2.77 22.55 -6.42
N VAL A 58 -2.30 22.37 -7.65
CA VAL A 58 -1.08 21.63 -7.97
C VAL A 58 -0.06 22.54 -8.64
N ILE A 59 1.17 22.54 -8.15
CA ILE A 59 2.31 23.32 -8.67
C ILE A 59 3.36 22.39 -9.24
N ASP A 60 3.59 22.45 -10.53
CA ASP A 60 4.70 21.77 -11.21
C ASP A 60 5.98 22.61 -11.08
N LEU A 61 6.96 22.09 -10.38
CA LEU A 61 8.27 22.73 -10.20
C LEU A 61 9.16 22.62 -11.46
N LYS A 62 8.81 21.77 -12.43
CA LYS A 62 9.56 21.47 -13.65
C LYS A 62 11.01 21.06 -13.37
N LEU A 63 11.20 20.19 -12.37
CA LEU A 63 12.49 19.72 -11.86
C LEU A 63 12.69 18.23 -12.10
N LYS A 64 12.52 17.78 -13.35
CA LYS A 64 12.84 16.40 -13.75
C LYS A 64 14.25 16.02 -13.29
N ALA A 65 14.40 14.74 -12.90
CA ALA A 65 15.69 14.21 -12.49
C ALA A 65 16.66 14.17 -13.69
N ARG A 66 17.84 14.78 -13.52
CA ARG A 66 18.96 14.58 -14.43
C ARG A 66 19.61 13.23 -14.12
N LYS A 67 19.88 12.42 -15.16
CA LYS A 67 20.51 11.09 -14.98
C LYS A 67 22.01 11.24 -14.65
N GLY A 68 22.55 10.29 -13.87
CA GLY A 68 23.96 10.20 -13.52
C GLY A 68 24.25 10.46 -12.03
N LYS A 69 25.36 9.88 -11.52
CA LYS A 69 25.70 9.90 -10.08
C LYS A 69 25.94 11.32 -9.54
N LEU A 70 26.67 12.16 -10.27
CA LEU A 70 26.93 13.58 -9.90
C LEU A 70 25.64 14.40 -9.90
N ASN A 71 24.71 14.09 -10.78
CA ASN A 71 23.44 14.80 -10.88
C ASN A 71 22.48 14.49 -9.73
N LYS A 72 22.67 13.40 -8.97
CA LYS A 72 21.83 13.09 -7.79
C LYS A 72 21.89 14.22 -6.77
N GLY A 73 23.07 14.64 -6.36
CA GLY A 73 23.26 15.76 -5.42
C GLY A 73 22.72 17.08 -5.96
N ILE A 74 23.00 17.39 -7.23
CA ILE A 74 22.49 18.59 -7.91
C ILE A 74 20.95 18.60 -7.92
N ASN A 75 20.32 17.47 -8.21
CA ASN A 75 18.85 17.36 -8.20
C ASN A 75 18.29 17.62 -6.82
N VAL A 76 18.88 17.06 -5.77
CA VAL A 76 18.45 17.30 -4.37
C VAL A 76 18.56 18.78 -4.04
N PHE A 77 19.72 19.41 -4.30
CA PHE A 77 19.94 20.84 -4.03
C PHE A 77 18.93 21.73 -4.76
N ARG A 78 18.76 21.52 -6.09
CA ARG A 78 17.79 22.30 -6.89
C ARG A 78 16.37 22.18 -6.36
N ARG A 79 15.96 20.95 -6.00
CA ARG A 79 14.60 20.67 -5.46
C ARG A 79 14.41 21.33 -4.10
N SER A 80 15.35 21.15 -3.17
CA SER A 80 15.27 21.77 -1.83
C SER A 80 15.27 23.30 -1.91
N TYR A 81 16.10 23.89 -2.77
CA TYR A 81 16.13 25.34 -2.97
C TYR A 81 14.80 25.88 -3.50
N ARG A 82 14.26 25.26 -4.56
CA ARG A 82 12.97 25.67 -5.15
C ARG A 82 11.81 25.50 -4.18
N LEU A 83 11.79 24.38 -3.44
CA LEU A 83 10.79 24.13 -2.40
C LEU A 83 10.89 25.17 -1.29
N THR A 84 12.10 25.45 -0.77
CA THR A 84 12.29 26.48 0.28
C THR A 84 11.75 27.83 -0.16
N ARG A 85 12.05 28.24 -1.40
CA ARG A 85 11.56 29.49 -1.95
C ARG A 85 10.04 29.51 -2.03
N LEU A 86 9.43 28.45 -2.59
CA LEU A 86 7.98 28.34 -2.73
C LEU A 86 7.29 28.29 -1.36
N GLN A 87 7.83 27.56 -0.39
CA GLN A 87 7.30 27.49 0.98
C GLN A 87 7.26 28.87 1.63
N ARG A 88 8.31 29.69 1.42
CA ARG A 88 8.36 31.08 1.94
C ARG A 88 7.40 32.01 1.20
N GLU A 89 7.35 31.95 -0.12
CA GLU A 89 6.44 32.74 -0.97
C GLU A 89 4.98 32.51 -0.60
N LEU A 90 4.62 31.26 -0.27
CA LEU A 90 3.26 30.88 0.11
C LEU A 90 2.99 30.96 1.62
N ASP A 91 3.99 31.26 2.46
CA ASP A 91 3.89 31.27 3.93
C ASP A 91 3.35 29.93 4.47
N ILE A 92 4.04 28.83 4.14
CA ILE A 92 3.60 27.46 4.48
C ILE A 92 3.83 27.16 5.97
N ASP A 93 2.76 26.74 6.66
CA ASP A 93 2.83 26.33 8.06
C ASP A 93 3.40 24.91 8.18
N VAL A 94 2.92 23.97 7.37
CA VAL A 94 3.34 22.56 7.40
C VAL A 94 3.66 22.06 5.99
N SER A 95 4.83 21.44 5.82
CA SER A 95 5.14 20.68 4.62
C SER A 95 5.10 19.17 4.91
N TYR A 96 4.46 18.39 4.06
CA TYR A 96 4.34 16.94 4.20
C TYR A 96 4.74 16.24 2.90
N SER A 97 5.75 15.38 2.95
CA SER A 97 6.37 14.77 1.76
C SER A 97 6.13 13.27 1.67
N PHE A 98 6.02 12.78 0.43
CA PHE A 98 5.74 11.40 0.05
C PHE A 98 6.79 10.89 -0.94
N GLY A 99 7.38 9.74 -0.62
CA GLY A 99 8.43 9.10 -1.42
C GLY A 99 9.83 9.66 -1.19
N MET A 100 10.82 8.77 -1.26
CA MET A 100 12.21 9.00 -0.82
C MET A 100 12.82 10.30 -1.35
N THR A 101 12.66 10.62 -2.64
CA THR A 101 13.29 11.82 -3.23
C THR A 101 12.63 13.12 -2.77
N ALA A 102 11.32 13.12 -2.53
CA ALA A 102 10.62 14.27 -1.96
C ALA A 102 10.94 14.41 -0.47
N ASN A 103 11.04 13.30 0.24
CA ASN A 103 11.41 13.27 1.66
C ASN A 103 12.80 13.89 1.91
N ILE A 104 13.79 13.48 1.11
CA ILE A 104 15.15 14.08 1.18
C ILE A 104 15.09 15.58 0.87
N ALA A 105 14.37 15.98 -0.19
CA ALA A 105 14.29 17.37 -0.57
C ALA A 105 13.59 18.22 0.51
N ASN A 106 12.48 17.73 1.08
CA ASN A 106 11.73 18.39 2.15
C ASN A 106 12.55 18.52 3.44
N ALA A 107 13.24 17.44 3.84
CA ALA A 107 14.10 17.43 5.02
C ALA A 107 15.13 18.60 4.99
N LEU A 108 15.64 18.92 3.81
CA LEU A 108 16.66 19.97 3.61
C LEU A 108 16.07 21.37 3.38
N THR A 109 14.75 21.54 3.34
CA THR A 109 14.12 22.88 3.23
C THR A 109 14.19 23.66 4.54
N THR A 110 14.06 24.98 4.43
CA THR A 110 13.99 25.91 5.58
C THR A 110 12.86 26.92 5.42
N GLY A 111 11.86 26.60 4.60
CA GLY A 111 10.77 27.54 4.27
C GLY A 111 9.48 27.29 5.04
N ALA A 112 9.11 26.05 5.29
CA ALA A 112 7.95 25.68 6.11
C ALA A 112 8.30 25.75 7.61
N ARG A 113 7.30 26.05 8.45
CA ARG A 113 7.47 26.12 9.91
C ARG A 113 7.61 24.74 10.52
N ARG A 114 6.90 23.75 10.00
CA ARG A 114 6.91 22.34 10.42
C ARG A 114 7.08 21.42 9.22
N LYS A 115 7.73 20.28 9.42
CA LYS A 115 8.00 19.30 8.37
C LYS A 115 7.55 17.91 8.78
N LEU A 116 6.72 17.32 7.96
CA LEU A 116 6.27 15.93 8.04
C LEU A 116 6.86 15.13 6.89
N THR A 117 7.13 13.87 7.13
CA THR A 117 7.68 12.94 6.14
C THR A 117 6.96 11.60 6.23
N ALA A 118 6.57 11.00 5.10
CA ALA A 118 5.95 9.67 5.04
C ALA A 118 6.88 8.63 4.42
N CYS A 119 7.03 7.49 5.09
CA CYS A 119 7.71 6.29 4.60
C CYS A 119 6.67 5.21 4.31
N HIS A 120 6.64 4.73 3.06
CA HIS A 120 5.61 3.80 2.57
C HIS A 120 6.15 2.42 2.19
N SER A 121 7.46 2.20 2.24
CA SER A 121 8.04 0.90 1.95
C SER A 121 9.05 0.48 3.01
N PHE A 122 9.15 -0.82 3.19
CA PHE A 122 10.14 -1.39 4.10
C PHE A 122 11.58 -1.10 3.65
N GLU A 123 11.81 -1.02 2.34
CA GLU A 123 13.13 -0.71 1.78
C GLU A 123 13.60 0.71 2.14
N GLU A 124 12.67 1.67 2.27
CA GLU A 124 13.01 3.03 2.71
C GLU A 124 13.63 3.04 4.11
N ILE A 125 13.06 2.28 5.06
CA ILE A 125 13.52 2.29 6.45
C ILE A 125 14.84 1.51 6.68
N LYS A 126 15.27 0.67 5.74
CA LYS A 126 16.56 -0.02 5.80
C LYS A 126 17.75 0.90 5.49
N ASP A 127 17.54 1.98 4.74
CA ASP A 127 18.61 2.93 4.42
C ASP A 127 18.90 3.84 5.63
N ALA A 128 19.94 3.49 6.38
CA ALA A 128 20.33 4.18 7.60
C ALA A 128 20.71 5.65 7.36
N VAL A 129 21.29 5.98 6.21
CA VAL A 129 21.68 7.35 5.87
C VAL A 129 20.44 8.19 5.60
N TYR A 130 19.53 7.65 4.82
CA TYR A 130 18.23 8.26 4.53
C TYR A 130 17.42 8.46 5.81
N MET A 131 17.26 7.42 6.64
CA MET A 131 16.49 7.51 7.88
C MET A 131 17.06 8.53 8.87
N LYS A 132 18.39 8.56 9.04
CA LYS A 132 19.05 9.58 9.88
C LYS A 132 18.85 10.98 9.34
N LEU A 133 18.88 11.16 8.02
CA LEU A 133 18.65 12.46 7.40
C LEU A 133 17.22 12.95 7.67
N ILE A 134 16.21 12.18 7.27
CA ILE A 134 14.82 12.61 7.37
C ILE A 134 14.37 12.76 8.83
N SER A 135 14.76 11.84 9.72
CA SER A 135 14.34 11.89 11.12
C SER A 135 14.97 13.06 11.89
N ARG A 136 16.21 13.48 11.56
CA ARG A 136 16.84 14.65 12.19
C ARG A 136 16.26 15.97 11.72
N HIS A 137 15.70 16.03 10.52
CA HIS A 137 15.28 17.28 9.88
C HIS A 137 13.77 17.39 9.67
N SER A 138 12.99 16.42 10.16
CA SER A 138 11.53 16.46 10.18
C SER A 138 11.02 16.53 11.62
N ASP A 139 9.95 17.28 11.84
CA ASP A 139 9.29 17.34 13.16
C ASP A 139 8.59 16.01 13.48
N ARG A 140 8.07 15.32 12.45
CA ARG A 140 7.48 13.99 12.56
C ARG A 140 7.76 13.15 11.31
N VAL A 141 8.05 11.87 11.51
CA VAL A 141 8.15 10.87 10.44
C VAL A 141 7.06 9.85 10.63
N PHE A 142 6.20 9.69 9.64
CA PHE A 142 5.16 8.67 9.62
C PHE A 142 5.64 7.45 8.86
N CYS A 143 5.50 6.28 9.47
CA CYS A 143 5.64 4.99 8.81
C CYS A 143 4.25 4.41 8.56
N CYS A 144 4.00 3.82 7.40
CA CYS A 144 2.68 3.30 7.05
C CYS A 144 2.26 2.07 7.86
N SER A 145 3.14 1.53 8.73
CA SER A 145 2.82 0.43 9.64
C SER A 145 3.48 0.62 11.02
N LYS A 146 2.87 0.03 12.05
CA LYS A 146 3.40 0.03 13.43
C LYS A 146 4.76 -0.68 13.49
N LYS A 147 4.89 -1.80 12.76
CA LYS A 147 6.15 -2.54 12.68
C LYS A 147 7.29 -1.70 12.12
N MET A 148 7.04 -0.96 11.04
CA MET A 148 8.06 -0.07 10.48
C MET A 148 8.47 1.02 11.48
N ALA A 149 7.51 1.62 12.17
CA ALA A 149 7.79 2.63 13.20
C ALA A 149 8.61 2.05 14.36
N ASP A 150 8.22 0.89 14.88
CA ASP A 150 8.95 0.20 15.95
C ASP A 150 10.40 -0.12 15.54
N LEU A 151 10.61 -0.58 14.31
CA LEU A 151 11.96 -0.87 13.80
C LEU A 151 12.82 0.40 13.72
N VAL A 152 12.28 1.50 13.18
CA VAL A 152 13.03 2.75 13.11
C VAL A 152 13.37 3.28 14.50
N GLN A 153 12.44 3.23 15.45
CA GLN A 153 12.70 3.62 16.84
C GLN A 153 13.78 2.74 17.47
N LYS A 154 13.70 1.42 17.30
CA LYS A 154 14.64 0.45 17.86
C LYS A 154 16.05 0.57 17.25
N ASP A 155 16.14 0.62 15.92
CA ASP A 155 17.40 0.51 15.21
C ASP A 155 18.15 1.85 15.13
N TYR A 156 17.42 2.97 15.17
CA TYR A 156 18.01 4.31 15.01
C TYR A 156 17.80 5.24 16.20
N GLY A 157 16.96 4.88 17.17
CA GLY A 157 16.74 5.65 18.41
C GLY A 157 15.94 6.95 18.24
N PHE A 158 15.22 7.13 17.12
CA PHE A 158 14.42 8.35 16.89
C PHE A 158 13.03 8.23 17.54
N THR A 159 12.67 9.25 18.34
CA THR A 159 11.39 9.32 19.06
C THR A 159 10.29 10.08 18.31
N ASN A 160 10.66 10.80 17.24
CA ASN A 160 9.72 11.55 16.39
C ASN A 160 9.15 10.70 15.24
N VAL A 161 9.26 9.39 15.33
CA VAL A 161 8.72 8.42 14.37
C VAL A 161 7.49 7.76 14.95
N GLN A 162 6.41 7.69 14.18
CA GLN A 162 5.16 7.02 14.58
C GLN A 162 4.50 6.35 13.40
N ALA A 163 3.62 5.40 13.66
CA ALA A 163 2.78 4.80 12.62
C ALA A 163 1.63 5.75 12.24
N LEU A 164 1.33 5.78 10.95
CA LEU A 164 0.10 6.35 10.40
C LEU A 164 -0.31 5.46 9.23
N TRP A 165 -1.33 4.67 9.40
CA TRP A 165 -1.80 3.74 8.38
C TRP A 165 -2.26 4.48 7.12
N ASN A 166 -2.08 3.86 5.97
CA ASN A 166 -2.54 4.44 4.71
C ASN A 166 -4.07 4.60 4.69
N PRO A 167 -4.59 5.72 4.18
CA PRO A 167 -6.03 5.93 4.09
C PRO A 167 -6.68 5.02 3.05
N CYS A 168 -7.80 4.41 3.40
CA CYS A 168 -8.65 3.64 2.50
C CYS A 168 -10.00 4.32 2.29
N ASP A 169 -10.40 4.54 1.04
CA ASP A 169 -11.72 5.07 0.68
C ASP A 169 -12.74 3.93 0.57
N ILE A 170 -13.17 3.40 1.70
CA ILE A 170 -14.05 2.23 1.79
C ILE A 170 -15.35 2.45 1.01
N GLU A 171 -16.02 3.58 1.21
CA GLU A 171 -17.26 3.91 0.49
C GLU A 171 -17.03 4.01 -1.02
N GLY A 172 -15.91 4.64 -1.44
CA GLY A 172 -15.52 4.72 -2.84
C GLY A 172 -15.27 3.34 -3.44
N ILE A 173 -14.58 2.45 -2.72
CA ILE A 173 -14.33 1.07 -3.13
C ILE A 173 -15.64 0.31 -3.30
N GLN A 174 -16.53 0.34 -2.32
CA GLN A 174 -17.84 -0.31 -2.37
C GLN A 174 -18.73 0.23 -3.49
N LYS A 175 -18.67 1.54 -3.75
CA LYS A 175 -19.37 2.13 -4.89
C LYS A 175 -18.79 1.67 -6.22
N GLN A 176 -17.46 1.70 -6.36
CA GLN A 176 -16.77 1.32 -7.58
C GLN A 176 -16.86 -0.18 -7.87
N SER A 177 -16.99 -1.04 -6.84
CA SER A 177 -17.15 -2.49 -7.02
C SER A 177 -18.46 -2.88 -7.73
N ARG A 178 -19.46 -2.00 -7.72
CA ARG A 178 -20.75 -2.20 -8.41
C ARG A 178 -20.74 -1.69 -9.85
N VAL A 179 -19.68 -1.02 -10.29
CA VAL A 179 -19.55 -0.45 -11.63
C VAL A 179 -18.73 -1.41 -12.49
N ALA A 180 -19.40 -2.24 -13.28
CA ALA A 180 -18.79 -3.23 -14.16
C ALA A 180 -18.80 -2.80 -15.64
N GLU A 181 -19.23 -1.58 -15.94
CA GLU A 181 -19.33 -1.11 -17.33
C GLU A 181 -17.94 -1.03 -17.99
N GLY A 182 -17.82 -1.73 -19.13
CA GLY A 182 -16.56 -1.82 -19.87
C GLY A 182 -15.51 -2.80 -19.33
N GLU A 183 -15.81 -3.54 -18.25
CA GLU A 183 -14.93 -4.55 -17.68
C GLU A 183 -15.27 -5.96 -18.20
N ASP A 184 -14.26 -6.73 -18.59
CA ASP A 184 -14.42 -8.15 -18.93
C ASP A 184 -14.39 -8.99 -17.66
N LEU A 185 -15.54 -9.48 -17.25
CA LEU A 185 -15.75 -10.33 -16.08
C LEU A 185 -16.04 -11.79 -16.44
N SER A 186 -15.87 -12.19 -17.71
CA SER A 186 -16.20 -13.53 -18.19
C SER A 186 -15.49 -14.66 -17.42
N PHE A 187 -14.27 -14.40 -16.93
CA PHE A 187 -13.54 -15.37 -16.10
C PHE A 187 -14.21 -15.62 -14.74
N TRP A 188 -15.00 -14.67 -14.23
CA TRP A 188 -15.76 -14.75 -12.98
C TRP A 188 -17.22 -15.20 -13.18
N GLU A 189 -17.69 -15.36 -14.42
CA GLU A 189 -19.01 -15.87 -14.75
C GLU A 189 -18.99 -17.41 -14.79
N THR A 190 -18.83 -18.02 -13.61
CA THR A 190 -18.60 -19.45 -13.42
C THR A 190 -19.12 -19.90 -12.06
N GLU A 191 -19.41 -21.20 -11.91
CA GLU A 191 -19.67 -21.84 -10.62
C GLU A 191 -18.38 -22.17 -9.84
N ASP A 192 -17.22 -22.10 -10.52
CA ASP A 192 -15.93 -22.32 -9.87
C ASP A 192 -15.63 -21.23 -8.83
N LYS A 193 -14.92 -21.59 -7.76
CA LYS A 193 -14.39 -20.61 -6.80
C LYS A 193 -13.24 -19.83 -7.38
N VAL A 194 -13.32 -18.49 -7.39
CA VAL A 194 -12.30 -17.62 -7.95
C VAL A 194 -11.43 -17.04 -6.83
N LEU A 195 -10.16 -17.42 -6.83
CA LEU A 195 -9.13 -16.84 -5.97
C LEU A 195 -8.50 -15.66 -6.69
N VAL A 196 -8.13 -14.61 -5.96
CA VAL A 196 -7.56 -13.40 -6.56
C VAL A 196 -6.34 -12.91 -5.80
N SER A 197 -5.38 -12.35 -6.53
CA SER A 197 -4.25 -11.60 -5.99
C SER A 197 -4.00 -10.34 -6.81
N MET A 198 -3.52 -9.27 -6.17
CA MET A 198 -3.23 -8.02 -6.87
C MET A 198 -1.79 -7.56 -6.63
N GLY A 199 -1.14 -7.15 -7.71
CA GLY A 199 0.19 -6.54 -7.65
C GLY A 199 0.82 -6.41 -9.04
N ARG A 200 1.72 -5.44 -9.19
CA ARG A 200 2.54 -5.36 -10.40
C ARG A 200 3.48 -6.56 -10.48
N GLU A 201 3.95 -6.86 -11.68
CA GLU A 201 4.99 -7.86 -11.88
C GLU A 201 6.30 -7.39 -11.23
N ASP A 202 6.53 -7.90 -10.02
CA ASP A 202 7.70 -7.59 -9.20
C ASP A 202 8.00 -8.83 -8.34
N ASP A 203 9.26 -9.22 -8.26
CA ASP A 203 9.66 -10.41 -7.50
C ASP A 203 9.23 -10.31 -6.02
N VAL A 204 9.14 -9.08 -5.48
CA VAL A 204 8.66 -8.87 -4.11
C VAL A 204 7.23 -9.35 -3.87
N LYS A 205 6.43 -9.54 -4.92
CA LYS A 205 5.06 -10.05 -4.82
C LYS A 205 4.97 -11.57 -4.71
N GLY A 206 6.06 -12.29 -4.99
CA GLY A 206 6.15 -13.73 -4.79
C GLY A 206 5.15 -14.55 -5.60
N PHE A 207 4.80 -14.12 -6.81
CA PHE A 207 3.79 -14.81 -7.63
C PHE A 207 4.16 -16.25 -8.01
N TRP A 208 5.44 -16.64 -7.97
CA TRP A 208 5.82 -18.04 -8.14
C TRP A 208 5.33 -18.91 -6.97
N HIS A 209 5.34 -18.40 -5.75
CA HIS A 209 4.76 -19.08 -4.58
C HIS A 209 3.24 -19.21 -4.73
N LEU A 210 2.58 -18.13 -5.21
CA LEU A 210 1.14 -18.15 -5.44
C LEU A 210 0.74 -19.22 -6.45
N LEU A 211 1.44 -19.33 -7.58
CA LEU A 211 1.14 -20.31 -8.62
C LEU A 211 1.35 -21.74 -8.13
N LYS A 212 2.41 -22.02 -7.38
CA LYS A 212 2.66 -23.35 -6.81
C LYS A 212 1.61 -23.72 -5.75
N ALA A 213 1.30 -22.79 -4.83
CA ALA A 213 0.25 -22.99 -3.86
C ALA A 213 -1.13 -23.21 -4.56
N PHE A 214 -1.43 -22.42 -5.59
CA PHE A 214 -2.67 -22.58 -6.36
C PHE A 214 -2.74 -23.93 -7.06
N ARG A 215 -1.66 -24.44 -7.66
CA ARG A 215 -1.63 -25.80 -8.18
C ARG A 215 -2.11 -26.79 -7.12
N ARG A 216 -1.59 -26.70 -5.91
CA ARG A 216 -1.96 -27.60 -4.81
C ARG A 216 -3.41 -27.44 -4.37
N ILE A 217 -3.92 -26.20 -4.37
CA ILE A 217 -5.35 -25.94 -4.11
C ILE A 217 -6.20 -26.60 -5.20
N ASN A 218 -5.87 -26.39 -6.49
CA ASN A 218 -6.63 -26.90 -7.61
C ASN A 218 -6.61 -28.45 -7.70
N GLU A 219 -5.51 -29.10 -7.29
CA GLU A 219 -5.44 -30.56 -7.14
C GLU A 219 -6.45 -31.09 -6.11
N LYS A 220 -6.67 -30.36 -5.01
CA LYS A 220 -7.63 -30.72 -3.95
C LYS A 220 -9.06 -30.28 -4.24
N MET A 221 -9.21 -29.16 -4.92
CA MET A 221 -10.46 -28.49 -5.25
C MET A 221 -10.45 -28.12 -6.75
N PRO A 222 -10.77 -29.05 -7.66
CA PRO A 222 -10.68 -28.83 -9.11
C PRO A 222 -11.55 -27.68 -9.62
N ASP A 223 -12.63 -27.35 -8.90
CA ASP A 223 -13.55 -26.25 -9.23
C ASP A 223 -13.02 -24.92 -8.66
N THR A 224 -11.71 -24.65 -8.87
CA THR A 224 -11.08 -23.39 -8.48
C THR A 224 -10.37 -22.76 -9.67
N ARG A 225 -10.30 -21.41 -9.65
CA ARG A 225 -9.59 -20.57 -10.62
C ARG A 225 -8.77 -19.52 -9.88
N LEU A 226 -7.71 -19.02 -10.52
CA LEU A 226 -6.88 -17.94 -9.97
C LEU A 226 -6.82 -16.76 -10.94
N ALA A 227 -7.12 -15.56 -10.45
CA ALA A 227 -6.90 -14.32 -11.19
C ALA A 227 -5.76 -13.51 -10.56
N ILE A 228 -4.82 -13.04 -11.37
CA ILE A 228 -3.74 -12.12 -10.98
C ILE A 228 -3.97 -10.81 -11.69
N ILE A 229 -4.24 -9.73 -10.92
CA ILE A 229 -4.55 -8.40 -11.42
C ILE A 229 -3.36 -7.49 -11.17
N GLY A 230 -2.78 -6.91 -12.21
CA GLY A 230 -1.67 -5.96 -12.06
C GLY A 230 -0.93 -5.67 -13.33
N ASP A 231 -0.04 -4.69 -13.27
CA ASP A 231 0.80 -4.28 -14.38
C ASP A 231 1.97 -5.25 -14.57
N GLY A 232 2.19 -5.66 -15.81
CA GLY A 232 3.26 -6.57 -16.20
C GLY A 232 2.89 -7.44 -17.39
N GLU A 233 3.87 -8.04 -18.02
CA GLU A 233 3.69 -9.03 -19.09
C GLU A 233 3.52 -10.46 -18.55
N PHE A 234 4.04 -10.71 -17.35
CA PHE A 234 3.99 -11.99 -16.62
C PHE A 234 4.48 -13.20 -17.44
N ARG A 235 5.46 -13.01 -18.32
CA ARG A 235 5.93 -14.09 -19.21
C ARG A 235 6.41 -15.31 -18.44
N GLU A 236 7.37 -15.11 -17.54
CA GLU A 236 7.95 -16.22 -16.75
C GLU A 236 6.89 -16.92 -15.91
N TYR A 237 5.94 -16.18 -15.38
CA TYR A 237 4.83 -16.72 -14.57
C TYR A 237 3.81 -17.51 -15.41
N LYS A 238 3.51 -17.08 -16.65
CA LYS A 238 2.70 -17.82 -17.60
C LYS A 238 3.37 -19.15 -18.00
N GLU A 239 4.68 -19.11 -18.24
CA GLU A 239 5.47 -20.33 -18.51
C GLU A 239 5.51 -21.26 -17.29
N LEU A 240 5.61 -20.73 -16.08
CA LEU A 240 5.51 -21.52 -14.85
C LEU A 240 4.12 -22.16 -14.71
N ALA A 241 3.04 -21.43 -14.95
CA ALA A 241 1.67 -21.95 -14.92
C ALA A 241 1.48 -23.11 -15.92
N GLN A 242 2.08 -23.00 -17.13
CA GLN A 242 2.09 -24.10 -18.09
C GLN A 242 2.82 -25.34 -17.58
N ARG A 243 4.03 -25.17 -17.01
CA ARG A 243 4.81 -26.29 -16.45
C ARG A 243 4.13 -26.93 -15.22
N LEU A 244 3.36 -26.14 -14.48
CA LEU A 244 2.58 -26.61 -13.33
C LEU A 244 1.26 -27.30 -13.77
N GLY A 245 0.88 -27.22 -15.06
CA GLY A 245 -0.36 -27.81 -15.59
C GLY A 245 -1.64 -27.08 -15.17
N ILE A 246 -1.55 -25.79 -14.86
CA ILE A 246 -2.67 -24.96 -14.37
C ILE A 246 -2.98 -23.76 -15.28
N ALA A 247 -2.38 -23.68 -16.47
CA ALA A 247 -2.47 -22.49 -17.32
C ALA A 247 -3.91 -22.15 -17.75
N ASP A 248 -4.77 -23.15 -17.90
CA ASP A 248 -6.20 -23.03 -18.24
C ASP A 248 -7.06 -22.54 -17.04
N ARG A 249 -6.51 -22.59 -15.84
CA ARG A 249 -7.17 -22.19 -14.59
C ARG A 249 -6.64 -20.85 -14.03
N VAL A 250 -5.64 -20.22 -14.70
CA VAL A 250 -5.01 -18.98 -14.25
C VAL A 250 -5.19 -17.88 -15.27
N LEU A 251 -5.79 -16.75 -14.83
CA LEU A 251 -5.89 -15.53 -15.62
C LEU A 251 -4.89 -14.47 -15.12
N PHE A 252 -4.02 -14.00 -16.00
CA PHE A 252 -3.26 -12.76 -15.80
C PHE A 252 -4.06 -11.61 -16.42
N ALA A 253 -4.86 -10.94 -15.60
CA ALA A 253 -5.89 -9.99 -16.05
C ALA A 253 -5.32 -8.64 -16.52
N GLY A 254 -4.00 -8.41 -16.31
CA GLY A 254 -3.37 -7.13 -16.62
C GLY A 254 -3.79 -6.02 -15.65
N LEU A 255 -3.34 -4.79 -15.95
CA LEU A 255 -3.66 -3.62 -15.16
C LEU A 255 -5.13 -3.23 -15.35
N LYS A 256 -5.86 -3.10 -14.24
CA LYS A 256 -7.24 -2.61 -14.22
C LYS A 256 -7.29 -1.22 -13.59
N ARG A 257 -8.01 -0.28 -14.23
CA ARG A 257 -8.26 1.05 -13.64
C ARG A 257 -9.17 0.96 -12.42
N ASN A 258 -10.17 0.08 -12.51
CA ASN A 258 -11.08 -0.24 -11.41
C ASN A 258 -10.99 -1.75 -11.13
N PRO A 259 -10.18 -2.21 -10.16
CA PRO A 259 -10.06 -3.62 -9.84
C PRO A 259 -11.21 -4.15 -8.96
N PHE A 260 -12.02 -3.28 -8.38
CA PHE A 260 -12.98 -3.65 -7.34
C PHE A 260 -14.13 -4.53 -7.79
N PRO A 261 -14.68 -4.46 -9.03
CA PRO A 261 -15.67 -5.42 -9.51
C PRO A 261 -15.14 -6.86 -9.55
N TYR A 262 -13.86 -7.02 -9.88
CA TYR A 262 -13.17 -8.30 -9.91
C TYR A 262 -12.99 -8.87 -8.51
N LEU A 263 -12.56 -8.05 -7.55
CA LEU A 263 -12.47 -8.46 -6.14
C LEU A 263 -13.83 -8.81 -5.56
N GLN A 264 -14.87 -8.04 -5.86
CA GLN A 264 -16.23 -8.25 -5.36
C GLN A 264 -16.82 -9.59 -5.83
N LYS A 265 -16.41 -10.06 -7.01
CA LYS A 265 -16.85 -11.34 -7.59
C LYS A 265 -15.93 -12.52 -7.24
N SER A 266 -14.85 -12.28 -6.51
CA SER A 266 -13.92 -13.33 -6.08
C SER A 266 -14.32 -13.91 -4.73
N ASP A 267 -13.87 -15.13 -4.46
CA ASP A 267 -14.18 -15.88 -3.23
C ASP A 267 -13.06 -15.78 -2.18
N LEU A 268 -11.80 -15.59 -2.59
CA LEU A 268 -10.67 -15.57 -1.66
C LEU A 268 -9.56 -14.67 -2.18
N TYR A 269 -9.04 -13.80 -1.31
CA TYR A 269 -7.82 -13.04 -1.59
C TYR A 269 -6.59 -13.79 -1.07
N LEU A 270 -5.58 -13.95 -1.91
CA LEU A 270 -4.28 -14.54 -1.54
C LEU A 270 -3.17 -13.50 -1.65
N LEU A 271 -2.35 -13.37 -0.59
CA LEU A 271 -1.14 -12.56 -0.60
C LEU A 271 0.08 -13.43 -0.37
N THR A 272 1.06 -13.36 -1.29
CA THR A 272 2.32 -14.11 -1.23
C THR A 272 3.56 -13.23 -1.20
N SER A 273 3.39 -11.94 -0.90
CA SER A 273 4.49 -10.96 -0.91
C SER A 273 5.61 -11.33 0.05
N LEU A 274 6.85 -11.13 -0.39
CA LEU A 274 8.06 -11.33 0.43
C LEU A 274 8.23 -10.23 1.49
N SER A 275 7.75 -9.03 1.17
CA SER A 275 7.85 -7.86 2.04
C SER A 275 6.83 -6.80 1.62
N GLU A 276 6.22 -6.15 2.59
CA GLU A 276 5.29 -5.03 2.39
C GLU A 276 5.61 -3.89 3.35
N GLY A 277 5.12 -2.70 3.05
CA GLY A 277 4.99 -1.63 4.05
C GLY A 277 3.68 -1.80 4.82
N LEU A 278 2.57 -1.52 4.14
CA LEU A 278 1.19 -1.87 4.49
C LEU A 278 0.49 -2.27 3.20
N PRO A 279 0.12 -3.55 3.01
CA PRO A 279 -0.49 -4.01 1.76
C PRO A 279 -1.93 -3.48 1.62
N ASN A 280 -2.08 -2.35 0.92
CA ASN A 280 -3.40 -1.72 0.71
C ASN A 280 -4.41 -2.70 0.10
N ALA A 281 -3.95 -3.65 -0.73
CA ALA A 281 -4.79 -4.65 -1.34
C ALA A 281 -5.52 -5.56 -0.33
N LEU A 282 -4.92 -5.85 0.83
CA LEU A 282 -5.60 -6.56 1.91
C LEU A 282 -6.73 -5.71 2.53
N VAL A 283 -6.46 -4.42 2.74
CA VAL A 283 -7.49 -3.49 3.24
C VAL A 283 -8.63 -3.31 2.24
N GLU A 284 -8.30 -3.28 0.93
CA GLU A 284 -9.28 -3.22 -0.16
C GLU A 284 -10.13 -4.50 -0.22
N ALA A 285 -9.53 -5.67 0.01
CA ALA A 285 -10.26 -6.94 0.14
C ALA A 285 -11.20 -6.95 1.36
N LEU A 286 -10.73 -6.49 2.53
CA LEU A 286 -11.56 -6.34 3.72
C LEU A 286 -12.74 -5.38 3.48
N ALA A 287 -12.52 -4.25 2.77
CA ALA A 287 -13.57 -3.29 2.44
C ALA A 287 -14.71 -3.88 1.58
N LEU A 288 -14.42 -4.97 0.87
CA LEU A 288 -15.37 -5.75 0.06
C LEU A 288 -15.83 -7.05 0.74
N SER A 289 -15.49 -7.24 2.01
CA SER A 289 -15.79 -8.46 2.78
C SER A 289 -15.26 -9.73 2.12
N LEU A 290 -14.14 -9.63 1.41
CA LEU A 290 -13.48 -10.77 0.78
C LEU A 290 -12.55 -11.45 1.79
N PRO A 291 -12.75 -12.74 2.13
CA PRO A 291 -11.86 -13.47 3.03
C PRO A 291 -10.43 -13.52 2.52
N ILE A 292 -9.48 -13.59 3.44
CA ILE A 292 -8.05 -13.43 3.16
C ILE A 292 -7.25 -14.59 3.73
N VAL A 293 -6.34 -15.13 2.91
CA VAL A 293 -5.19 -15.89 3.38
C VAL A 293 -3.92 -15.17 2.92
N SER A 294 -3.04 -14.89 3.84
CA SER A 294 -1.81 -14.12 3.58
C SER A 294 -0.60 -14.80 4.19
N VAL A 295 0.51 -14.78 3.48
CA VAL A 295 1.80 -15.02 4.14
C VAL A 295 2.05 -13.94 5.18
N ASN A 296 2.63 -14.32 6.31
CA ASN A 296 3.03 -13.40 7.38
C ASN A 296 4.40 -12.78 7.06
N CYS A 297 4.45 -12.07 5.93
CA CYS A 297 5.67 -11.39 5.52
C CYS A 297 6.00 -10.22 6.46
N LEU A 298 7.21 -9.75 6.37
CA LEU A 298 7.69 -8.64 7.17
C LEU A 298 6.88 -7.38 6.88
N SER A 299 6.21 -6.89 7.93
CA SER A 299 5.33 -5.71 7.99
C SER A 299 4.00 -5.85 7.21
N GLY A 300 2.95 -5.42 7.83
CA GLY A 300 1.62 -5.20 7.25
C GLY A 300 0.60 -6.31 7.48
N PRO A 301 0.76 -7.55 6.98
CA PRO A 301 -0.29 -8.57 7.10
C PRO A 301 -0.73 -8.85 8.53
N ALA A 302 0.21 -9.04 9.46
CA ALA A 302 -0.11 -9.23 10.88
C ALA A 302 -0.91 -8.04 11.46
N GLU A 303 -0.54 -6.81 11.08
CA GLU A 303 -1.23 -5.61 11.56
C GLU A 303 -2.64 -5.45 10.99
N ILE A 304 -2.87 -5.96 9.77
CA ILE A 304 -4.18 -5.86 9.11
C ILE A 304 -5.10 -6.98 9.61
N LEU A 305 -4.58 -8.19 9.78
CA LEU A 305 -5.40 -9.37 10.02
C LEU A 305 -5.56 -9.74 11.50
N HIS A 306 -4.87 -9.07 12.42
CA HIS A 306 -4.98 -9.35 13.85
C HIS A 306 -4.83 -8.09 14.71
N GLU A 307 -5.62 -7.96 15.79
CA GLU A 307 -5.55 -6.78 16.65
C GLU A 307 -4.24 -6.68 17.40
N ASN A 308 -3.79 -7.78 18.00
CA ASN A 308 -2.47 -7.89 18.62
C ASN A 308 -1.43 -8.31 17.58
N TRP A 309 -1.06 -7.40 16.69
CA TRP A 309 -0.15 -7.68 15.58
C TRP A 309 1.21 -8.28 16.02
N ARG A 310 1.71 -7.97 17.22
CA ARG A 310 2.96 -8.53 17.74
C ARG A 310 2.84 -10.03 18.03
N GLU A 311 1.69 -10.47 18.50
CA GLU A 311 1.38 -11.88 18.66
C GLU A 311 1.36 -12.59 17.31
N ALA A 312 0.59 -12.05 16.36
CA ALA A 312 0.47 -12.60 15.03
C ALA A 312 1.83 -12.65 14.29
N GLU A 313 2.64 -11.60 14.40
CA GLU A 313 3.97 -11.55 13.78
C GLU A 313 4.91 -12.63 14.34
N ALA A 314 4.77 -12.98 15.61
CA ALA A 314 5.62 -13.98 16.25
C ALA A 314 5.29 -15.42 15.83
N LYS A 315 4.12 -15.68 15.20
CA LYS A 315 3.71 -17.02 14.77
C LYS A 315 4.58 -17.52 13.63
N LYS A 316 5.01 -18.78 13.73
CA LYS A 316 5.83 -19.48 12.72
C LYS A 316 5.08 -20.62 12.03
N GLU A 317 3.83 -20.78 12.37
CA GLU A 317 2.89 -21.78 11.86
C GLU A 317 1.64 -21.09 11.31
N VAL A 318 0.76 -21.85 10.69
CA VAL A 318 -0.55 -21.34 10.23
C VAL A 318 -1.33 -20.84 11.43
N PHE A 319 -1.78 -19.60 11.36
CA PHE A 319 -2.46 -18.90 12.43
C PHE A 319 -3.80 -18.33 11.97
N GLU A 320 -4.89 -18.79 12.53
CA GLU A 320 -6.22 -18.20 12.33
C GLU A 320 -6.29 -16.92 13.16
N ALA A 321 -6.08 -15.80 12.47
CA ALA A 321 -6.14 -14.48 13.05
C ALA A 321 -7.59 -13.97 13.11
N ASP A 322 -7.82 -12.79 13.68
CA ASP A 322 -9.18 -12.24 13.87
C ASP A 322 -9.93 -11.96 12.55
N TYR A 323 -9.16 -11.65 11.47
CA TYR A 323 -9.72 -11.14 10.21
C TYR A 323 -9.23 -11.88 8.96
N GLY A 324 -8.64 -13.06 9.14
CA GLY A 324 -8.13 -13.90 8.07
C GLY A 324 -7.12 -14.92 8.57
N ILE A 325 -6.51 -15.68 7.68
CA ILE A 325 -5.49 -16.67 8.04
C ILE A 325 -4.10 -16.16 7.64
N LEU A 326 -3.17 -16.22 8.58
CA LEU A 326 -1.74 -15.97 8.35
C LEU A 326 -1.00 -17.30 8.23
N THR A 327 -0.16 -17.42 7.22
CA THR A 327 0.74 -18.56 7.04
C THR A 327 2.19 -18.11 7.20
N PRO A 328 3.15 -19.00 7.45
CA PRO A 328 4.55 -18.62 7.53
C PRO A 328 5.02 -17.82 6.32
N ALA A 329 5.99 -16.93 6.54
CA ALA A 329 6.60 -16.15 5.48
C ALA A 329 7.32 -17.08 4.50
N VAL A 330 7.10 -16.88 3.21
CA VAL A 330 7.72 -17.66 2.13
C VAL A 330 9.20 -17.26 1.94
N LYS A 331 9.98 -18.12 1.31
CA LYS A 331 11.41 -17.88 1.07
C LYS A 331 11.62 -16.74 0.07
N PRO A 332 12.59 -15.83 0.31
CA PRO A 332 12.78 -14.65 -0.53
C PRO A 332 13.55 -14.93 -1.83
N VAL A 333 13.98 -16.17 -2.08
CA VAL A 333 14.72 -16.52 -3.27
C VAL A 333 13.77 -16.98 -4.36
N LYS A 334 13.76 -16.28 -5.51
CA LYS A 334 12.94 -16.64 -6.66
C LYS A 334 13.27 -18.05 -7.15
N ASN A 335 12.28 -18.92 -7.07
CA ASN A 335 12.37 -20.31 -7.53
C ASN A 335 11.27 -20.63 -8.54
N MET A 336 11.62 -20.64 -9.83
CA MET A 336 10.71 -20.91 -10.94
C MET A 336 10.63 -22.41 -11.29
N GLN A 337 11.17 -23.30 -10.45
CA GLN A 337 10.99 -24.75 -10.61
C GLN A 337 9.58 -25.18 -10.13
N THR A 338 9.18 -26.40 -10.46
CA THR A 338 7.84 -26.91 -10.14
C THR A 338 7.74 -27.62 -8.78
N ASP A 339 8.86 -27.80 -8.10
CA ASP A 339 8.92 -28.32 -6.73
C ASP A 339 8.26 -27.33 -5.75
N MET A 340 7.56 -27.90 -4.77
CA MET A 340 6.88 -27.13 -3.74
C MET A 340 7.74 -27.00 -2.48
N GLU A 341 7.63 -25.85 -1.84
CA GLU A 341 8.20 -25.57 -0.53
C GLU A 341 7.13 -25.79 0.56
N GLU A 342 7.57 -25.98 1.79
CA GLU A 342 6.66 -26.25 2.91
C GLU A 342 5.68 -25.08 3.15
N GLU A 343 6.16 -23.85 3.02
CA GLU A 343 5.36 -22.65 3.20
C GLU A 343 4.28 -22.52 2.12
N GLU A 344 4.54 -23.01 0.90
CA GLU A 344 3.56 -23.06 -0.21
C GLU A 344 2.47 -24.12 0.08
N GLU A 345 2.83 -25.29 0.63
CA GLU A 345 1.87 -26.32 1.09
C GLU A 345 1.00 -25.81 2.24
N GLN A 346 1.58 -25.07 3.18
CA GLN A 346 0.85 -24.47 4.29
C GLN A 346 -0.15 -23.40 3.80
N LEU A 347 0.27 -22.55 2.85
CA LEU A 347 -0.61 -21.58 2.21
C LEU A 347 -1.79 -22.27 1.48
N ALA A 348 -1.48 -23.30 0.70
CA ALA A 348 -2.50 -24.07 -0.01
C ALA A 348 -3.47 -24.75 0.95
N SER A 349 -2.98 -25.32 2.03
CA SER A 349 -3.81 -25.97 3.05
C SER A 349 -4.71 -24.98 3.78
N ALA A 350 -4.19 -23.80 4.13
CA ALA A 350 -4.97 -22.73 4.76
C ALA A 350 -6.09 -22.22 3.83
N ALA A 351 -5.78 -22.02 2.53
CA ALA A 351 -6.75 -21.58 1.55
C ALA A 351 -7.85 -22.64 1.34
N SER A 352 -7.46 -23.94 1.19
CA SER A 352 -8.43 -25.03 1.03
C SER A 352 -9.30 -25.21 2.27
N LYS A 353 -8.72 -25.06 3.48
CA LYS A 353 -9.51 -25.09 4.73
C LYS A 353 -10.55 -23.99 4.75
N LEU A 354 -10.16 -22.74 4.46
CA LEU A 354 -11.07 -21.61 4.51
C LEU A 354 -12.20 -21.73 3.47
N LEU A 355 -11.88 -22.18 2.26
CA LEU A 355 -12.90 -22.39 1.21
C LEU A 355 -13.84 -23.58 1.51
N GLY A 356 -13.38 -24.57 2.28
CA GLY A 356 -14.13 -25.76 2.66
C GLY A 356 -14.87 -25.67 4.01
N ASP A 357 -14.68 -24.58 4.76
CA ASP A 357 -15.32 -24.34 6.06
C ASP A 357 -16.25 -23.12 5.99
N PRO A 358 -17.57 -23.34 5.75
CA PRO A 358 -18.53 -22.24 5.59
C PRO A 358 -18.67 -21.35 6.85
N GLU A 359 -18.51 -21.91 8.05
CA GLU A 359 -18.66 -21.16 9.30
C GLU A 359 -17.48 -20.20 9.47
N LEU A 360 -16.26 -20.69 9.26
CA LEU A 360 -15.04 -19.88 9.31
C LEU A 360 -15.06 -18.80 8.20
N TYR A 361 -15.45 -19.16 7.00
CA TYR A 361 -15.57 -18.27 5.85
C TYR A 361 -16.53 -17.11 6.16
N GLU A 362 -17.75 -17.42 6.62
CA GLU A 362 -18.75 -16.41 6.96
C GLU A 362 -18.31 -15.53 8.15
N SER A 363 -17.58 -16.09 9.12
CA SER A 363 -17.05 -15.34 10.25
C SER A 363 -16.09 -14.25 9.79
N TYR A 364 -15.17 -14.56 8.87
CA TYR A 364 -14.24 -13.57 8.31
C TYR A 364 -14.94 -12.53 7.43
N GLN A 365 -15.93 -12.92 6.63
CA GLN A 365 -16.74 -11.97 5.86
C GLN A 365 -17.42 -10.93 6.78
N LYS A 366 -17.99 -11.38 7.89
CA LYS A 366 -18.68 -10.50 8.86
C LYS A 366 -17.72 -9.56 9.58
N ALA A 367 -16.54 -10.06 9.95
CA ALA A 367 -15.54 -9.27 10.68
C ALA A 367 -14.80 -8.25 9.78
N ALA A 368 -14.72 -8.50 8.48
CA ALA A 368 -13.92 -7.72 7.54
C ALA A 368 -14.31 -6.24 7.49
N ALA A 369 -15.62 -5.93 7.44
CA ALA A 369 -16.10 -4.54 7.34
C ALA A 369 -15.72 -3.70 8.56
N SER A 370 -15.81 -4.28 9.78
CA SER A 370 -15.38 -3.64 11.01
C SER A 370 -13.89 -3.33 10.98
N ARG A 371 -13.07 -4.30 10.54
CA ARG A 371 -11.62 -4.12 10.44
C ARG A 371 -11.22 -3.11 9.40
N ALA A 372 -11.86 -3.11 8.23
CA ALA A 372 -11.61 -2.12 7.19
C ALA A 372 -11.81 -0.68 7.70
N ALA A 373 -12.79 -0.43 8.58
CA ALA A 373 -13.09 0.89 9.14
C ALA A 373 -11.92 1.50 9.92
N ASP A 374 -11.05 0.68 10.52
CA ASP A 374 -9.85 1.16 11.22
C ASP A 374 -8.87 1.86 10.26
N PHE A 375 -8.85 1.45 8.99
CA PHE A 375 -8.01 2.01 7.94
C PHE A 375 -8.74 3.07 7.10
N SER A 376 -9.92 3.54 7.54
CA SER A 376 -10.71 4.51 6.79
C SER A 376 -9.96 5.84 6.58
N LYS A 377 -10.29 6.53 5.51
CA LYS A 377 -9.80 7.89 5.25
C LYS A 377 -10.15 8.87 6.36
N GLU A 378 -11.25 8.64 7.07
CA GLU A 378 -11.71 9.44 8.22
C GLU A 378 -10.80 9.22 9.44
N THR A 379 -10.43 7.97 9.74
CA THR A 379 -9.47 7.64 10.81
C THR A 379 -8.10 8.25 10.51
N TYR A 380 -7.59 8.06 9.28
CA TYR A 380 -6.34 8.69 8.85
C TYR A 380 -6.38 10.22 8.99
N TYR A 381 -7.46 10.87 8.51
CA TYR A 381 -7.60 12.31 8.61
C TYR A 381 -7.58 12.80 10.06
N ARG A 382 -8.31 12.14 10.95
CA ARG A 382 -8.37 12.50 12.38
C ARG A 382 -6.99 12.43 13.05
N GLU A 383 -6.23 11.39 12.79
CA GLU A 383 -4.87 11.20 13.33
C GLU A 383 -3.89 12.25 12.77
N LEU A 384 -3.90 12.45 11.46
CA LEU A 384 -3.03 13.44 10.81
C LEU A 384 -3.37 14.87 11.23
N ALA A 385 -4.66 15.25 11.25
CA ALA A 385 -5.11 16.57 11.66
C ALA A 385 -4.76 16.84 13.13
N SER A 386 -4.95 15.87 14.03
CA SER A 386 -4.54 15.98 15.43
C SER A 386 -3.05 16.28 15.56
N CYS A 387 -2.21 15.57 14.82
CA CYS A 387 -0.76 15.80 14.81
C CYS A 387 -0.41 17.21 14.28
N ILE A 388 -1.04 17.65 13.19
CA ILE A 388 -0.84 19.00 12.62
C ILE A 388 -1.22 20.06 13.64
N GLU A 389 -2.38 19.94 14.30
CA GLU A 389 -2.84 20.91 15.31
C GLU A 389 -1.92 20.95 16.53
N GLU A 390 -1.46 19.80 17.01
CA GLU A 390 -0.50 19.72 18.13
C GLU A 390 0.81 20.45 17.83
N MET A 391 1.37 20.25 16.64
CA MET A 391 2.66 20.85 16.26
C MET A 391 2.59 22.34 15.93
N THR A 392 1.40 22.88 15.68
CA THR A 392 1.21 24.25 15.21
C THR A 392 0.49 25.15 16.23
N LYS A 393 0.29 24.65 17.44
CA LYS A 393 -0.09 25.45 18.63
C LYS A 393 1.07 26.32 19.05
#